data_ef1f719c857cddd04de5fd82fe869d07
#
_entry.id   ef1f719c857cddd04de5fd82fe869d07
#
_cell.length_a   1.000
_cell.length_b   1.000
_cell.length_c   1.000
_cell.angle_alpha   90.00
_cell.angle_beta   90.00
_cell.angle_gamma   90.00
#
_symmetry.space_group_name_H-M   'P 1'
#
loop_
_entity.id
_entity.type
_entity.pdbx_description
1 polymer ?
#
loop_
_entity_poly.entity_id
_entity_poly.type
_entity_poly.pdbx_seq_one_letter_code
_entity_poly.pdbx_strand_id
1 'polypeptide(L)'
;MARDVDRQVLALEVNGERHQLLLPVHKTLLEVLREDMQLTGTKHGCELGECGTCTVLIDGKPELSCLVLPIQVEGRAITTIEGMADGSELHPLQQAFAELGAAQCGYCTPGILLASKSLLESNSAPTRDEIREALAGNLCRCTGYSKILDAVELAAARTSPLAGEVAGHGPAGGGVQ
;
A
#
# COMPACT_ATOMS: atom_id res chain seq x y z
N MET A 1 -31.22 13.24 -22.90
CA MET A 1 -31.64 13.66 -21.54
C MET A 1 -30.60 13.09 -20.59
N ALA A 2 -29.72 13.93 -20.03
CA ALA A 2 -28.85 13.51 -18.97
C ALA A 2 -29.73 13.17 -17.75
N ARG A 3 -29.66 11.93 -17.26
CA ARG A 3 -30.36 11.57 -16.03
C ARG A 3 -29.72 12.40 -14.90
N ASP A 4 -30.56 13.06 -14.12
CA ASP A 4 -30.13 13.72 -12.90
C ASP A 4 -29.57 12.61 -12.00
N VAL A 5 -28.27 12.63 -11.80
CA VAL A 5 -27.61 11.58 -11.02
C VAL A 5 -27.65 12.04 -9.58
N ASP A 6 -28.27 11.24 -8.71
CA ASP A 6 -28.31 11.48 -7.27
C ASP A 6 -26.88 11.69 -6.76
N ARG A 7 -26.67 12.81 -6.05
CA ARG A 7 -25.41 13.15 -5.41
C ARG A 7 -25.61 13.24 -3.90
N GLN A 8 -24.63 12.82 -3.17
CA GLN A 8 -24.61 12.86 -1.72
C GLN A 8 -23.31 13.51 -1.22
N VAL A 9 -23.42 14.31 -0.16
CA VAL A 9 -22.26 14.81 0.56
C VAL A 9 -21.77 13.70 1.50
N LEU A 10 -20.54 13.24 1.31
CA LEU A 10 -19.90 12.23 2.13
C LEU A 10 -18.65 12.80 2.80
N ALA A 11 -18.41 12.38 4.04
CA ALA A 11 -17.21 12.70 4.79
C ALA A 11 -16.25 11.51 4.76
N LEU A 12 -15.15 11.63 4.02
CA LEU A 12 -14.12 10.60 3.91
C LEU A 12 -12.88 11.04 4.70
N GLU A 13 -12.29 10.11 5.45
CA GLU A 13 -10.99 10.29 6.08
C GLU A 13 -9.93 9.59 5.23
N VAL A 14 -9.08 10.37 4.55
CA VAL A 14 -8.07 9.83 3.63
C VAL A 14 -6.70 10.36 4.03
N ASN A 15 -5.76 9.44 4.28
CA ASN A 15 -4.39 9.74 4.72
C ASN A 15 -4.33 10.66 5.96
N GLY A 16 -5.27 10.46 6.90
CA GLY A 16 -5.37 11.25 8.12
C GLY A 16 -6.06 12.61 7.98
N GLU A 17 -6.51 12.97 6.77
CA GLU A 17 -7.24 14.22 6.51
C GLU A 17 -8.72 13.95 6.25
N ARG A 18 -9.58 14.81 6.76
CA ARG A 18 -11.04 14.71 6.56
C ARG A 18 -11.49 15.58 5.39
N HIS A 19 -12.13 14.97 4.42
CA HIS A 19 -12.64 15.62 3.21
C HIS A 19 -14.16 15.51 3.14
N GLN A 20 -14.83 16.62 2.79
CA GLN A 20 -16.26 16.62 2.47
C GLN A 20 -16.43 16.75 0.95
N LEU A 21 -17.02 15.76 0.33
CA LEU A 21 -17.14 15.67 -1.12
C LEU A 21 -18.61 15.46 -1.53
N LEU A 22 -19.06 16.21 -2.53
CA LEU A 22 -20.37 16.00 -3.16
C LEU A 22 -20.22 15.02 -4.32
N LEU A 23 -20.55 13.75 -4.09
CA LEU A 23 -20.26 12.65 -5.00
C LEU A 23 -21.53 12.05 -5.61
N PRO A 24 -21.49 11.64 -6.88
CA PRO A 24 -22.49 10.75 -7.45
C PRO A 24 -22.50 9.41 -6.71
N VAL A 25 -23.68 8.89 -6.34
CA VAL A 25 -23.83 7.69 -5.51
C VAL A 25 -23.28 6.40 -6.15
N HIS A 26 -23.06 6.39 -7.46
CA HIS A 26 -22.56 5.23 -8.21
C HIS A 26 -21.04 5.22 -8.39
N LYS A 27 -20.34 6.32 -8.04
CA LYS A 27 -18.88 6.38 -8.16
C LYS A 27 -18.22 5.39 -7.21
N THR A 28 -17.22 4.67 -7.72
CA THR A 28 -16.38 3.81 -6.90
C THR A 28 -15.39 4.64 -6.06
N LEU A 29 -14.88 4.07 -4.99
CA LEU A 29 -13.83 4.71 -4.20
C LEU A 29 -12.57 4.98 -5.05
N LEU A 30 -12.24 4.09 -6.00
CA LEU A 30 -11.13 4.28 -6.93
C LEU A 30 -11.29 5.55 -7.76
N GLU A 31 -12.47 5.77 -8.34
CA GLU A 31 -12.77 6.97 -9.14
C GLU A 31 -12.68 8.23 -8.28
N VAL A 32 -13.24 8.20 -7.07
CA VAL A 32 -13.18 9.34 -6.14
C VAL A 32 -11.74 9.69 -5.77
N LEU A 33 -10.93 8.71 -5.38
CA LEU A 33 -9.53 8.94 -5.04
C LEU A 33 -8.77 9.56 -6.21
N ARG A 34 -8.94 9.01 -7.42
CA ARG A 34 -8.16 9.45 -8.58
C ARG A 34 -8.66 10.73 -9.24
N GLU A 35 -9.98 10.90 -9.36
CA GLU A 35 -10.57 11.98 -10.15
C GLU A 35 -10.97 13.19 -9.31
N ASP A 36 -11.59 12.96 -8.15
CA ASP A 36 -12.07 14.05 -7.29
C ASP A 36 -10.98 14.53 -6.32
N MET A 37 -10.14 13.61 -5.81
CA MET A 37 -9.07 13.93 -4.85
C MET A 37 -7.68 14.01 -5.49
N GLN A 38 -7.53 13.65 -6.77
CA GLN A 38 -6.26 13.65 -7.52
C GLN A 38 -5.16 12.75 -6.91
N LEU A 39 -5.54 11.77 -6.09
CA LEU A 39 -4.65 10.76 -5.53
C LEU A 39 -4.43 9.64 -6.56
N THR A 40 -3.57 9.91 -7.54
CA THR A 40 -3.37 9.05 -8.72
C THR A 40 -2.43 7.87 -8.47
N GLY A 41 -1.84 7.75 -7.30
CA GLY A 41 -1.00 6.62 -6.90
C GLY A 41 -1.76 5.31 -6.86
N THR A 42 -3.02 5.31 -6.41
CA THR A 42 -3.93 4.17 -6.58
C THR A 42 -4.23 3.96 -8.05
N LYS A 43 -3.96 2.75 -8.59
CA LYS A 43 -3.99 2.50 -10.04
C LYS A 43 -5.29 1.84 -10.49
N HIS A 44 -5.70 2.21 -11.70
CA HIS A 44 -6.87 1.67 -12.38
C HIS A 44 -6.46 0.54 -13.34
N GLY A 45 -6.78 -0.73 -13.03
CA GLY A 45 -6.33 -1.88 -13.81
C GLY A 45 -7.48 -2.63 -14.50
N CYS A 46 -8.21 -3.48 -13.77
CA CYS A 46 -9.19 -4.40 -14.34
C CYS A 46 -10.66 -4.02 -14.08
N GLU A 47 -10.94 -3.25 -13.01
CA GLU A 47 -12.30 -2.95 -12.50
C GLU A 47 -13.17 -4.18 -12.19
N LEU A 48 -12.55 -5.35 -12.09
CA LEU A 48 -13.21 -6.64 -11.86
C LEU A 48 -12.86 -7.27 -10.50
N GLY A 49 -12.03 -6.57 -9.71
CA GLY A 49 -11.59 -7.09 -8.42
C GLY A 49 -10.50 -8.17 -8.49
N GLU A 50 -9.77 -8.31 -9.60
CA GLU A 50 -8.83 -9.40 -9.81
C GLU A 50 -7.35 -9.00 -9.71
N CYS A 51 -6.99 -7.79 -10.18
CA CYS A 51 -5.59 -7.46 -10.38
C CYS A 51 -4.87 -6.81 -9.18
N GLY A 52 -5.61 -6.29 -8.20
CA GLY A 52 -5.05 -5.68 -6.99
C GLY A 52 -4.33 -4.33 -7.16
N THR A 53 -4.27 -3.76 -8.37
CA THR A 53 -3.57 -2.48 -8.59
C THR A 53 -4.26 -1.30 -7.91
N CYS A 54 -5.54 -1.44 -7.59
CA CYS A 54 -6.37 -0.46 -6.90
C CYS A 54 -6.42 -0.67 -5.38
N THR A 55 -5.58 -1.53 -4.81
CA THR A 55 -5.55 -1.78 -3.37
C THR A 55 -5.28 -0.50 -2.59
N VAL A 56 -6.13 -0.24 -1.60
CA VAL A 56 -5.97 0.76 -0.54
C VAL A 56 -6.10 0.07 0.81
N LEU A 57 -5.73 0.73 1.90
CA LEU A 57 -6.05 0.21 3.23
C LEU A 57 -7.30 0.93 3.77
N ILE A 58 -8.26 0.16 4.28
CA ILE A 58 -9.41 0.67 4.99
C ILE A 58 -9.35 0.10 6.41
N ASP A 59 -9.17 0.97 7.41
CA ASP A 59 -8.87 0.60 8.79
C ASP A 59 -7.68 -0.39 8.88
N GLY A 60 -6.62 -0.13 8.12
CA GLY A 60 -5.41 -0.95 8.05
C GLY A 60 -5.51 -2.25 7.25
N LYS A 61 -6.69 -2.61 6.71
CA LYS A 61 -6.90 -3.84 5.93
C LYS A 61 -6.90 -3.55 4.42
N PRO A 62 -6.27 -4.41 3.60
CA PRO A 62 -6.24 -4.23 2.15
C PRO A 62 -7.62 -4.48 1.54
N GLU A 63 -8.10 -3.51 0.78
CA GLU A 63 -9.38 -3.54 0.09
C GLU A 63 -9.23 -3.06 -1.36
N LEU A 64 -10.05 -3.58 -2.25
CA LEU A 64 -10.03 -3.22 -3.66
C LEU A 64 -10.94 -2.03 -3.93
N SER A 65 -10.38 -0.84 -4.04
CA SER A 65 -11.15 0.42 -4.16
C SER A 65 -12.07 0.48 -5.39
N CYS A 66 -11.83 -0.34 -6.42
CA CYS A 66 -12.73 -0.46 -7.57
C CYS A 66 -14.06 -1.18 -7.27
N LEU A 67 -14.15 -1.89 -6.14
CA LEU A 67 -15.34 -2.62 -5.70
C LEU A 67 -16.02 -1.98 -4.48
N VAL A 68 -15.49 -0.88 -3.97
CA VAL A 68 -15.99 -0.17 -2.80
C VAL A 68 -16.72 1.10 -3.24
N LEU A 69 -17.92 1.34 -2.71
CA LEU A 69 -18.60 2.62 -2.82
C LEU A 69 -18.21 3.52 -1.64
N PRO A 70 -17.98 4.84 -1.85
CA PRO A 70 -17.57 5.77 -0.79
C PRO A 70 -18.49 5.77 0.43
N ILE A 71 -19.79 5.58 0.24
CA ILE A 71 -20.78 5.52 1.33
C ILE A 71 -20.55 4.35 2.29
N GLN A 72 -19.93 3.25 1.83
CA GLN A 72 -19.65 2.08 2.66
C GLN A 72 -18.47 2.31 3.61
N VAL A 73 -17.69 3.35 3.36
CA VAL A 73 -16.45 3.65 4.10
C VAL A 73 -16.46 5.05 4.73
N GLU A 74 -17.63 5.67 4.79
CA GLU A 74 -17.79 6.95 5.50
C GLU A 74 -17.41 6.78 6.97
N GLY A 75 -16.54 7.67 7.46
CA GLY A 75 -16.02 7.63 8.84
C GLY A 75 -14.97 6.54 9.12
N ARG A 76 -14.52 5.79 8.09
CA ARG A 76 -13.42 4.85 8.20
C ARG A 76 -12.12 5.48 7.71
N ALA A 77 -10.99 5.05 8.27
CA ALA A 77 -9.68 5.52 7.88
C ALA A 77 -9.23 4.85 6.57
N ILE A 78 -9.03 5.66 5.53
CA ILE A 78 -8.55 5.21 4.22
C ILE A 78 -7.09 5.63 4.06
N THR A 79 -6.20 4.68 3.78
CA THR A 79 -4.79 4.96 3.47
C THR A 79 -4.49 4.58 2.03
N THR A 80 -3.97 5.55 1.27
CA THR A 80 -3.45 5.34 -0.09
C THR A 80 -1.93 5.35 -0.07
N ILE A 81 -1.30 5.08 -1.21
CA ILE A 81 0.17 5.09 -1.33
C ILE A 81 0.78 6.45 -1.01
N GLU A 82 0.04 7.55 -1.26
CA GLU A 82 0.47 8.90 -0.95
C GLU A 82 0.61 9.14 0.56
N GLY A 83 -0.18 8.45 1.37
CA GLY A 83 -0.09 8.50 2.83
C GLY A 83 0.85 7.47 3.46
N MET A 84 1.65 6.76 2.66
CA MET A 84 2.54 5.72 3.19
C MET A 84 3.87 6.28 3.73
N ALA A 85 4.37 7.35 3.13
CA ALA A 85 5.57 8.07 3.58
C ALA A 85 5.21 9.08 4.69
N ASP A 86 6.14 9.35 5.59
CA ASP A 86 6.01 10.42 6.60
C ASP A 86 6.83 11.64 6.13
N GLY A 87 6.16 12.62 5.55
CA GLY A 87 6.81 13.78 4.95
C GLY A 87 7.82 13.37 3.87
N SER A 88 9.11 13.64 4.10
CA SER A 88 10.20 13.28 3.20
C SER A 88 10.79 11.88 3.46
N GLU A 89 10.39 11.23 4.54
CA GLU A 89 10.92 9.91 4.93
C GLU A 89 10.10 8.78 4.30
N LEU A 90 10.76 8.00 3.46
CA LEU A 90 10.14 6.83 2.85
C LEU A 90 9.90 5.75 3.90
N HIS A 91 8.76 5.08 3.81
CA HIS A 91 8.49 3.89 4.61
C HIS A 91 9.55 2.80 4.34
N PRO A 92 9.95 1.95 5.32
CA PRO A 92 10.95 0.88 5.13
C PRO A 92 10.68 -0.03 3.93
N LEU A 93 9.42 -0.34 3.63
CA LEU A 93 9.03 -1.06 2.41
C LEU A 93 9.40 -0.30 1.13
N GLN A 94 9.13 1.00 1.07
CA GLN A 94 9.47 1.83 -0.10
C GLN A 94 10.98 1.89 -0.30
N GLN A 95 11.75 2.03 0.78
CA GLN A 95 13.22 2.01 0.75
C GLN A 95 13.74 0.67 0.24
N ALA A 96 13.24 -0.46 0.77
CA ALA A 96 13.65 -1.79 0.34
C ALA A 96 13.31 -2.06 -1.14
N PHE A 97 12.15 -1.60 -1.62
CA PHE A 97 11.77 -1.69 -3.03
C PHE A 97 12.70 -0.90 -3.94
N ALA A 98 13.08 0.31 -3.54
CA ALA A 98 14.04 1.13 -4.30
C ALA A 98 15.44 0.50 -4.32
N GLU A 99 15.93 0.04 -3.16
CA GLU A 99 17.25 -0.55 -3.00
C GLU A 99 17.44 -1.84 -3.82
N LEU A 100 16.46 -2.74 -3.78
CA LEU A 100 16.53 -4.02 -4.49
C LEU A 100 16.03 -3.95 -5.93
N GLY A 101 15.51 -2.81 -6.38
CA GLY A 101 14.90 -2.69 -7.70
C GLY A 101 13.69 -3.61 -7.85
N ALA A 102 12.81 -3.65 -6.85
CA ALA A 102 11.63 -4.52 -6.81
C ALA A 102 10.47 -4.02 -7.68
N ALA A 103 10.65 -2.92 -8.38
CA ALA A 103 9.71 -2.37 -9.36
C ALA A 103 10.36 -2.28 -10.75
N GLN A 104 9.57 -2.53 -11.81
CA GLN A 104 9.97 -2.28 -13.19
C GLN A 104 9.10 -1.18 -13.80
N CYS A 105 7.90 -1.49 -14.30
CA CYS A 105 6.98 -0.47 -14.80
C CYS A 105 6.34 0.36 -13.67
N GLY A 106 6.31 -0.13 -12.44
CA GLY A 106 5.80 0.55 -11.27
C GLY A 106 4.27 0.49 -11.10
N TYR A 107 3.53 -0.05 -12.05
CA TYR A 107 2.07 0.02 -12.05
C TYR A 107 1.41 -0.76 -10.89
N CYS A 108 1.90 -1.95 -10.57
CA CYS A 108 1.40 -2.75 -9.45
C CYS A 108 1.99 -2.33 -8.10
N THR A 109 3.07 -1.55 -8.10
CA THR A 109 3.87 -1.25 -6.90
C THR A 109 3.06 -0.60 -5.77
N PRO A 110 2.19 0.39 -6.00
CA PRO A 110 1.38 0.98 -4.92
C PRO A 110 0.52 -0.04 -4.17
N GLY A 111 -0.21 -0.88 -4.91
CA GLY A 111 -1.06 -1.91 -4.29
C GLY A 111 -0.26 -2.97 -3.53
N ILE A 112 0.88 -3.41 -4.09
CA ILE A 112 1.77 -4.36 -3.44
C ILE A 112 2.37 -3.79 -2.15
N LEU A 113 2.80 -2.52 -2.15
CA LEU A 113 3.33 -1.85 -0.97
C LEU A 113 2.31 -1.76 0.16
N LEU A 114 1.06 -1.39 -0.16
CA LEU A 114 -0.02 -1.31 0.84
C LEU A 114 -0.42 -2.70 1.38
N ALA A 115 -0.53 -3.71 0.52
CA ALA A 115 -0.79 -5.08 0.96
C ALA A 115 0.35 -5.61 1.85
N SER A 116 1.62 -5.34 1.48
CA SER A 116 2.78 -5.69 2.30
C SER A 116 2.80 -4.94 3.63
N LYS A 117 2.42 -3.65 3.65
CA LYS A 117 2.32 -2.87 4.89
C LYS A 117 1.33 -3.52 5.85
N SER A 118 0.13 -3.84 5.40
CA SER A 118 -0.88 -4.52 6.22
C SER A 118 -0.40 -5.88 6.75
N LEU A 119 0.33 -6.65 5.94
CA LEU A 119 0.95 -7.90 6.38
C LEU A 119 1.94 -7.64 7.52
N LEU A 120 2.89 -6.72 7.35
CA LEU A 120 3.93 -6.45 8.34
C LEU A 120 3.40 -5.83 9.64
N GLU A 121 2.28 -5.12 9.59
CA GLU A 121 1.57 -4.62 10.78
C GLU A 121 0.89 -5.75 11.57
N SER A 122 0.43 -6.80 10.91
CA SER A 122 -0.19 -7.96 11.55
C SER A 122 0.81 -9.06 11.92
N ASN A 123 1.89 -9.21 11.16
CA ASN A 123 2.97 -10.17 11.37
C ASN A 123 4.31 -9.51 11.02
N SER A 124 5.08 -9.16 12.03
CA SER A 124 6.36 -8.46 11.87
C SER A 124 7.51 -9.33 11.34
N ALA A 125 7.33 -10.65 11.28
CA ALA A 125 8.34 -11.60 10.81
C ALA A 125 7.70 -12.69 9.92
N PRO A 126 7.08 -12.31 8.79
CA PRO A 126 6.37 -13.26 7.94
C PRO A 126 7.37 -14.19 7.24
N THR A 127 6.97 -15.42 7.07
CA THR A 127 7.66 -16.36 6.18
C THR A 127 7.46 -15.94 4.72
N ARG A 128 8.35 -16.41 3.84
CA ARG A 128 8.24 -16.14 2.40
C ARG A 128 6.92 -16.63 1.80
N ASP A 129 6.36 -17.70 2.32
CA ASP A 129 5.08 -18.25 1.86
C ASP A 129 3.91 -17.40 2.33
N GLU A 130 3.94 -16.87 3.55
CA GLU A 130 2.93 -15.89 4.03
C GLU A 130 2.97 -14.59 3.22
N ILE A 131 4.17 -14.13 2.81
CA ILE A 131 4.30 -12.99 1.89
C ILE A 131 3.67 -13.31 0.54
N ARG A 132 3.91 -14.50 -0.03
CA ARG A 132 3.28 -14.92 -1.29
C ARG A 132 1.76 -14.95 -1.19
N GLU A 133 1.24 -15.49 -0.10
CA GLU A 133 -0.20 -15.56 0.15
C GLU A 133 -0.82 -14.16 0.26
N ALA A 134 -0.22 -13.28 1.04
CA ALA A 134 -0.67 -11.90 1.20
C ALA A 134 -0.68 -11.10 -0.12
N LEU A 135 0.25 -11.43 -1.03
CA LEU A 135 0.37 -10.76 -2.34
C LEU A 135 -0.33 -11.50 -3.48
N ALA A 136 -0.99 -12.62 -3.22
CA ALA A 136 -1.63 -13.44 -4.29
C ALA A 136 -2.68 -12.66 -5.09
N GLY A 137 -3.36 -11.68 -4.46
CA GLY A 137 -4.33 -10.79 -5.11
C GLY A 137 -3.73 -9.59 -5.83
N ASN A 138 -2.41 -9.38 -5.81
CA ASN A 138 -1.74 -8.24 -6.42
C ASN A 138 -0.87 -8.67 -7.61
N LEU A 139 -1.40 -8.56 -8.83
CA LEU A 139 -0.75 -9.09 -10.03
C LEU A 139 0.39 -8.19 -10.52
N CYS A 140 1.56 -8.81 -10.74
CA CYS A 140 2.70 -8.18 -11.40
C CYS A 140 3.12 -8.98 -12.63
N ARG A 141 3.12 -8.36 -13.82
CA ARG A 141 3.51 -9.00 -15.07
C ARG A 141 5.01 -8.90 -15.36
N CYS A 142 5.73 -8.01 -14.67
CA CYS A 142 7.09 -7.64 -15.05
C CYS A 142 8.19 -8.37 -14.26
N THR A 143 8.04 -8.48 -12.92
CA THR A 143 9.17 -8.79 -12.01
C THR A 143 9.35 -10.28 -11.73
N GLY A 144 8.35 -11.12 -12.00
CA GLY A 144 8.36 -12.52 -11.55
C GLY A 144 8.35 -12.67 -10.01
N TYR A 145 8.04 -11.60 -9.27
CA TYR A 145 7.91 -11.49 -7.81
C TYR A 145 9.20 -11.68 -6.99
N SER A 146 10.26 -12.28 -7.50
CA SER A 146 11.46 -12.60 -6.69
C SER A 146 11.94 -11.41 -5.88
N LYS A 147 12.25 -10.30 -6.55
CA LYS A 147 12.72 -9.06 -5.88
C LYS A 147 11.66 -8.38 -5.00
N ILE A 148 10.37 -8.55 -5.32
CA ILE A 148 9.28 -8.06 -4.49
C ILE A 148 9.29 -8.80 -3.15
N LEU A 149 9.37 -10.13 -3.17
CA LEU A 149 9.42 -10.94 -1.95
C LEU A 149 10.66 -10.61 -1.14
N ASP A 150 11.84 -10.51 -1.79
CA ASP A 150 13.09 -10.14 -1.13
C ASP A 150 13.00 -8.75 -0.46
N ALA A 151 12.31 -7.80 -1.10
CA ALA A 151 12.13 -6.45 -0.55
C ALA A 151 11.19 -6.43 0.67
N VAL A 152 10.16 -7.26 0.68
CA VAL A 152 9.27 -7.39 1.85
C VAL A 152 10.00 -8.06 3.01
N GLU A 153 10.79 -9.12 2.75
CA GLU A 153 11.65 -9.76 3.75
C GLU A 153 12.67 -8.77 4.34
N LEU A 154 13.32 -7.97 3.49
CA LEU A 154 14.27 -6.96 3.93
C LEU A 154 13.61 -5.88 4.81
N ALA A 155 12.43 -5.42 4.43
CA ALA A 155 11.67 -4.45 5.21
C ALA A 155 11.24 -5.04 6.57
N ALA A 156 10.77 -6.28 6.60
CA ALA A 156 10.42 -6.99 7.84
C ALA A 156 11.61 -7.08 8.80
N ALA A 157 12.80 -7.43 8.27
CA ALA A 157 14.02 -7.51 9.08
C ALA A 157 14.42 -6.14 9.68
N ARG A 158 14.13 -5.03 9.00
CA ARG A 158 14.43 -3.66 9.47
C ARG A 158 13.44 -3.14 10.52
N THR A 159 12.19 -3.60 10.47
CA THR A 159 11.12 -3.17 11.37
C THR A 159 10.91 -4.11 12.56
N SER A 160 11.54 -5.30 12.55
CA SER A 160 11.45 -6.26 13.63
C SER A 160 12.10 -5.70 14.91
N PRO A 161 11.45 -5.82 16.09
CA PRO A 161 12.03 -5.41 17.37
C PRO A 161 13.36 -6.09 17.70
N LEU A 162 13.63 -7.27 17.10
CA LEU A 162 14.89 -8.02 17.27
C LEU A 162 16.07 -7.42 16.48
N ALA A 163 15.84 -6.48 15.56
CA ALA A 163 16.90 -5.84 14.79
C ALA A 163 17.81 -4.89 15.65
N GLY A 164 17.33 -4.48 16.82
CA GLY A 164 18.07 -3.60 17.74
C GLY A 164 19.24 -4.26 18.48
N GLU A 165 19.30 -5.59 18.56
CA GLU A 165 20.34 -6.28 19.35
C GLU A 165 21.59 -6.68 18.55
N VAL A 166 21.62 -6.58 17.23
CA VAL A 166 22.77 -7.02 16.41
C VAL A 166 23.74 -5.89 16.04
N ALA A 167 23.42 -4.65 16.34
CA ALA A 167 24.26 -3.49 16.00
C ALA A 167 25.41 -3.21 16.98
N GLY A 168 25.68 -4.08 17.96
CA GLY A 168 26.62 -3.89 19.05
C GLY A 168 27.98 -4.58 18.94
N HIS A 169 28.32 -5.27 17.84
CA HIS A 169 29.65 -5.88 17.67
C HIS A 169 30.47 -5.14 16.61
N GLY A 170 31.09 -4.04 17.03
CA GLY A 170 32.20 -3.43 16.29
C GLY A 170 33.39 -4.38 16.21
N PRO A 171 34.19 -4.36 15.12
CA PRO A 171 35.35 -5.23 14.99
C PRO A 171 36.39 -4.86 16.04
N ALA A 172 36.77 -5.85 16.86
CA ALA A 172 37.90 -5.75 17.78
C ALA A 172 39.18 -5.51 16.98
N GLY A 173 39.80 -4.37 17.20
CA GLY A 173 41.08 -4.01 16.60
C GLY A 173 42.16 -5.03 16.97
N GLY A 174 42.60 -5.81 15.98
CA GLY A 174 43.82 -6.60 16.04
C GLY A 174 45.01 -5.70 15.74
N GLY A 175 45.71 -5.25 16.81
CA GLY A 175 47.03 -4.65 16.67
C GLY A 175 48.02 -5.73 16.25
N VAL A 176 48.76 -5.45 15.18
CA VAL A 176 49.94 -6.19 14.79
C VAL A 176 51.13 -5.38 15.29
N GLN A 177 51.96 -5.99 16.14
CA GLN A 177 53.34 -5.59 16.42
C GLN A 177 54.27 -6.20 15.39
#